data_1a56d1daded4a3c53b803c33ea507789
#
_entry.id   1a56d1daded4a3c53b803c33ea507789
#
_cell.length_a   1.000
_cell.length_b   1.000
_cell.length_c   1.000
_cell.angle_alpha   90.00
_cell.angle_beta   90.00
_cell.angle_gamma   90.00
#
_symmetry.space_group_name_H-M   'P 1'
#
loop_
_entity.id
_entity.type
_entity.pdbx_description
1 polymer ?
#
loop_
_entity_poly.entity_id
_entity_poly.type
_entity_poly.pdbx_seq_one_letter_code
_entity_poly.pdbx_strand_id
1 'polypeptide(L)'
;MSAITAAAVKELREITGVAMMDCKKALVECNGDLEEAKEFLRKKGQAKALKKSSRETREGAVEIRVDENHRSGAIIKLACETDFVARNESFKALLQTLGGQVLSQGSDALMEQQLVDGGGTIQDLINGKVAELGENMQLLNAARIEVNQGWVGGYVHMTGKIGVILGLETETASEDPKLQKLAHDLAMH
;
A
#
# COMPACT_ATOMS: atom_id res chain seq x y z
N MET A 1 -9.43 -21.46 -31.67
CA MET A 1 -9.27 -21.12 -30.24
C MET A 1 -7.82 -21.42 -29.88
N SER A 2 -7.05 -20.41 -29.49
CA SER A 2 -5.68 -20.59 -29.06
C SER A 2 -5.68 -21.38 -27.74
N ALA A 3 -4.90 -22.43 -27.62
CA ALA A 3 -4.83 -23.22 -26.39
C ALA A 3 -4.16 -22.37 -25.31
N ILE A 4 -4.88 -22.12 -24.22
CA ILE A 4 -4.32 -21.39 -23.07
C ILE A 4 -3.21 -22.23 -22.45
N THR A 5 -1.98 -21.76 -22.54
CA THR A 5 -0.81 -22.47 -22.00
C THR A 5 -0.64 -22.25 -20.51
N ALA A 6 -0.08 -23.21 -19.80
CA ALA A 6 0.27 -23.06 -18.39
C ALA A 6 1.27 -21.89 -18.16
N ALA A 7 2.13 -21.61 -19.15
CA ALA A 7 3.09 -20.51 -19.14
C ALA A 7 2.36 -19.15 -19.11
N ALA A 8 1.37 -18.94 -20.00
CA ALA A 8 0.59 -17.71 -20.05
C ALA A 8 -0.21 -17.47 -18.74
N VAL A 9 -0.75 -18.55 -18.13
CA VAL A 9 -1.44 -18.45 -16.84
C VAL A 9 -0.47 -18.06 -15.72
N LYS A 10 0.75 -18.64 -15.73
CA LYS A 10 1.79 -18.31 -14.76
C LYS A 10 2.24 -16.85 -14.91
N GLU A 11 2.49 -16.41 -16.13
CA GLU A 11 2.87 -15.03 -16.45
C GLU A 11 1.81 -14.03 -15.99
N LEU A 12 0.53 -14.24 -16.32
CA LEU A 12 -0.55 -13.38 -15.87
C LEU A 12 -0.66 -13.34 -14.35
N ARG A 13 -0.42 -14.46 -13.67
CA ARG A 13 -0.39 -14.52 -12.20
C ARG A 13 0.79 -13.73 -11.61
N GLU A 14 1.98 -13.83 -12.19
CA GLU A 14 3.15 -13.09 -11.74
C GLU A 14 2.94 -11.58 -11.86
N ILE A 15 2.29 -11.15 -12.94
CA ILE A 15 1.98 -9.72 -13.18
C ILE A 15 0.87 -9.21 -12.25
N THR A 16 -0.19 -10.00 -12.03
CA THR A 16 -1.42 -9.53 -11.38
C THR A 16 -1.56 -9.93 -9.91
N GLY A 17 -0.78 -10.91 -9.43
CA GLY A 17 -0.93 -11.50 -8.09
C GLY A 17 -2.23 -12.31 -7.89
N VAL A 18 -3.12 -12.38 -8.89
CA VAL A 18 -4.44 -13.01 -8.78
C VAL A 18 -4.32 -14.54 -8.77
N ALA A 19 -5.27 -15.23 -8.13
CA ALA A 19 -5.29 -16.68 -8.03
C ALA A 19 -5.23 -17.35 -9.43
N MET A 20 -4.44 -18.43 -9.58
CA MET A 20 -4.18 -19.12 -10.85
C MET A 20 -5.45 -19.50 -11.61
N MET A 21 -6.51 -19.93 -10.92
CA MET A 21 -7.79 -20.28 -11.54
C MET A 21 -8.54 -19.07 -12.10
N ASP A 22 -8.42 -17.89 -11.46
CA ASP A 22 -9.00 -16.66 -11.98
C ASP A 22 -8.20 -16.14 -13.18
N CYS A 23 -6.87 -16.25 -13.17
CA CYS A 23 -6.01 -15.96 -14.32
C CYS A 23 -6.33 -16.86 -15.51
N LYS A 24 -6.49 -18.18 -15.30
CA LYS A 24 -6.88 -19.10 -16.34
C LYS A 24 -8.24 -18.74 -16.94
N LYS A 25 -9.25 -18.43 -16.11
CA LYS A 25 -10.57 -18.00 -16.58
C LYS A 25 -10.49 -16.72 -17.39
N ALA A 26 -9.73 -15.73 -16.92
CA ALA A 26 -9.55 -14.47 -17.63
C ALA A 26 -8.94 -14.68 -19.02
N LEU A 27 -7.88 -15.49 -19.13
CA LEU A 27 -7.27 -15.82 -20.42
C LEU A 27 -8.23 -16.56 -21.34
N VAL A 28 -9.08 -17.45 -20.82
CA VAL A 28 -10.11 -18.13 -21.63
C VAL A 28 -11.11 -17.13 -22.18
N GLU A 29 -11.64 -16.23 -21.33
CA GLU A 29 -12.61 -15.20 -21.73
C GLU A 29 -12.02 -14.20 -22.75
N CYS A 30 -10.71 -13.94 -22.67
CA CYS A 30 -10.00 -13.01 -23.54
C CYS A 30 -9.22 -13.72 -24.68
N ASN A 31 -9.56 -14.98 -25.02
CA ASN A 31 -8.96 -15.76 -26.12
C ASN A 31 -7.41 -15.83 -26.05
N GLY A 32 -6.81 -15.72 -24.86
CA GLY A 32 -5.38 -15.78 -24.63
C GLY A 32 -4.67 -14.42 -24.71
N ASP A 33 -5.37 -13.32 -24.92
CA ASP A 33 -4.80 -11.97 -24.87
C ASP A 33 -4.47 -11.59 -23.44
N LEU A 34 -3.20 -11.31 -23.17
CA LEU A 34 -2.68 -10.97 -21.84
C LEU A 34 -3.15 -9.59 -21.35
N GLU A 35 -3.19 -8.60 -22.25
CA GLU A 35 -3.58 -7.24 -21.87
C GLU A 35 -5.08 -7.15 -21.61
N GLU A 36 -5.90 -7.79 -22.47
CA GLU A 36 -7.34 -7.89 -22.23
C GLU A 36 -7.63 -8.67 -20.93
N ALA A 37 -6.87 -9.74 -20.64
CA ALA A 37 -7.02 -10.53 -19.43
C ALA A 37 -6.65 -9.73 -18.15
N LYS A 38 -5.63 -8.89 -18.20
CA LYS A 38 -5.30 -7.94 -17.10
C LYS A 38 -6.47 -6.99 -16.83
N GLU A 39 -6.99 -6.36 -17.88
CA GLU A 39 -8.10 -5.42 -17.75
C GLU A 39 -9.37 -6.11 -17.26
N PHE A 40 -9.64 -7.32 -17.73
CA PHE A 40 -10.74 -8.16 -17.24
C PHE A 40 -10.59 -8.46 -15.75
N LEU A 41 -9.39 -8.83 -15.29
CA LEU A 41 -9.11 -9.09 -13.88
C LEU A 41 -9.21 -7.82 -13.03
N ARG A 42 -8.77 -6.66 -13.54
CA ARG A 42 -8.90 -5.37 -12.87
C ARG A 42 -10.37 -5.01 -12.62
N LYS A 43 -11.21 -5.10 -13.65
CA LYS A 43 -12.67 -4.86 -13.53
C LYS A 43 -13.35 -5.84 -12.57
N LYS A 44 -12.95 -7.12 -12.63
CA LYS A 44 -13.44 -8.14 -11.71
C LYS A 44 -13.01 -7.88 -10.26
N GLY A 45 -11.78 -7.39 -10.07
CA GLY A 45 -11.26 -6.95 -8.76
C GLY A 45 -12.08 -5.80 -8.18
N GLN A 46 -12.36 -4.77 -8.98
CA GLN A 46 -13.22 -3.65 -8.59
C GLN A 46 -14.62 -4.13 -8.17
N ALA A 47 -15.24 -5.02 -8.94
CA ALA A 47 -16.55 -5.57 -8.61
C ALA A 47 -16.55 -6.40 -7.32
N LYS A 48 -15.46 -7.16 -7.05
CA LYS A 48 -15.28 -7.89 -5.80
C LYS A 48 -15.09 -6.93 -4.62
N ALA A 49 -14.27 -5.89 -4.78
CA ALA A 49 -14.03 -4.88 -3.75
C ALA A 49 -15.30 -4.13 -3.39
N LEU A 50 -16.09 -3.72 -4.40
CA LEU A 50 -17.38 -3.04 -4.19
C LEU A 50 -18.34 -3.89 -3.36
N LYS A 51 -18.44 -5.20 -3.63
CA LYS A 51 -19.29 -6.11 -2.84
C LYS A 51 -18.86 -6.25 -1.37
N LYS A 52 -17.62 -5.92 -1.06
CA LYS A 52 -17.05 -6.03 0.30
C LYS A 52 -16.95 -4.68 1.01
N SER A 53 -17.11 -3.57 0.30
CA SER A 53 -16.88 -2.21 0.82
C SER A 53 -17.74 -1.86 2.06
N SER A 54 -18.89 -2.51 2.23
CA SER A 54 -19.76 -2.33 3.39
C SER A 54 -19.37 -3.17 4.61
N ARG A 55 -18.37 -4.07 4.49
CA ARG A 55 -17.92 -4.87 5.62
C ARG A 55 -17.06 -4.03 6.55
N GLU A 56 -17.26 -4.21 7.84
CA GLU A 56 -16.55 -3.48 8.86
C GLU A 56 -15.06 -3.90 8.92
N THR A 57 -14.17 -2.91 8.97
CA THR A 57 -12.73 -3.11 9.10
C THR A 57 -12.29 -2.67 10.50
N ARG A 58 -12.07 -3.64 11.40
CA ARG A 58 -11.70 -3.39 12.81
C ARG A 58 -10.22 -3.53 13.08
N GLU A 59 -9.51 -4.19 12.18
CA GLU A 59 -8.10 -4.48 12.26
C GLU A 59 -7.31 -3.66 11.22
N GLY A 60 -6.00 -3.83 11.17
CA GLY A 60 -5.14 -3.13 10.23
C GLY A 60 -3.78 -2.80 10.80
N ALA A 61 -3.04 -1.98 10.09
CA ALA A 61 -1.72 -1.56 10.50
C ALA A 61 -1.38 -0.12 10.05
N VAL A 62 -0.36 0.43 10.68
CA VAL A 62 0.26 1.71 10.35
C VAL A 62 1.64 1.46 9.76
N GLU A 63 2.00 2.20 8.74
CA GLU A 63 3.34 2.26 8.17
C GLU A 63 3.87 3.68 8.26
N ILE A 64 5.16 3.81 8.54
CA ILE A 64 5.90 5.08 8.49
C ILE A 64 7.07 4.89 7.54
N ARG A 65 7.24 5.85 6.65
CA ARG A 65 8.37 5.98 5.75
C ARG A 65 9.04 7.32 5.98
N VAL A 66 10.36 7.32 6.04
CA VAL A 66 11.17 8.55 6.14
C VAL A 66 12.19 8.49 5.02
N ASP A 67 12.48 9.61 4.39
CA ASP A 67 13.52 9.68 3.36
C ASP A 67 14.93 9.51 3.95
N GLU A 68 15.90 9.25 3.10
CA GLU A 68 17.28 9.01 3.53
C GLU A 68 17.92 10.19 4.26
N ASN A 69 17.46 11.40 3.96
CA ASN A 69 17.97 12.63 4.55
C ASN A 69 17.20 13.07 5.80
N HIS A 70 16.18 12.31 6.20
CA HIS A 70 15.28 12.65 7.30
C HIS A 70 14.65 14.06 7.20
N ARG A 71 14.33 14.50 5.98
CA ARG A 71 13.69 15.78 5.71
C ARG A 71 12.21 15.66 5.42
N SER A 72 11.79 14.53 4.92
CA SER A 72 10.38 14.23 4.71
C SER A 72 10.02 12.84 5.22
N GLY A 73 8.75 12.68 5.56
CA GLY A 73 8.23 11.40 6.00
C GLY A 73 6.74 11.29 5.75
N ALA A 74 6.29 10.05 5.63
CA ALA A 74 4.92 9.68 5.39
C ALA A 74 4.42 8.72 6.46
N ILE A 75 3.15 8.86 6.84
CA ILE A 75 2.43 7.91 7.70
C ILE A 75 1.15 7.50 7.02
N ILE A 76 0.81 6.21 7.08
CA ILE A 76 -0.38 5.64 6.47
C ILE A 76 -1.02 4.68 7.44
N LYS A 77 -2.36 4.69 7.48
CA LYS A 77 -3.19 3.72 8.20
C LYS A 77 -4.11 3.01 7.22
N LEU A 78 -3.87 1.70 7.04
CA LEU A 78 -4.70 0.81 6.24
C LEU A 78 -5.44 -0.17 7.16
N ALA A 79 -6.77 -0.23 7.03
CA ALA A 79 -7.61 -1.14 7.79
C ALA A 79 -8.00 -2.37 6.97
N CYS A 80 -8.27 -3.49 7.65
CA CYS A 80 -8.78 -4.76 7.12
C CYS A 80 -9.77 -5.40 8.10
N GLU A 81 -10.39 -6.53 7.72
CA GLU A 81 -11.40 -7.17 8.57
C GLU A 81 -10.75 -7.92 9.75
N THR A 82 -9.62 -8.63 9.53
CA THR A 82 -9.00 -9.49 10.54
C THR A 82 -7.52 -9.19 10.78
N ASP A 83 -7.02 -9.58 11.95
CA ASP A 83 -5.59 -9.51 12.30
C ASP A 83 -4.74 -10.51 11.50
N PHE A 84 -5.33 -11.60 10.99
CA PHE A 84 -4.66 -12.53 10.10
C PHE A 84 -4.22 -11.85 8.81
N VAL A 85 -5.10 -11.04 8.20
CA VAL A 85 -4.77 -10.26 7.00
C VAL A 85 -3.80 -9.13 7.33
N ALA A 86 -3.97 -8.44 8.45
CA ALA A 86 -3.03 -7.39 8.88
C ALA A 86 -1.58 -7.89 9.03
N ARG A 87 -1.39 -9.18 9.37
CA ARG A 87 -0.08 -9.83 9.50
C ARG A 87 0.42 -10.48 8.21
N ASN A 88 -0.41 -10.56 7.17
CA ASN A 88 -0.05 -11.19 5.91
C ASN A 88 1.00 -10.36 5.15
N GLU A 89 1.99 -11.04 4.55
CA GLU A 89 3.07 -10.38 3.82
C GLU A 89 2.58 -9.57 2.62
N SER A 90 1.51 -10.02 1.93
CA SER A 90 0.92 -9.28 0.82
C SER A 90 0.24 -7.97 1.29
N PHE A 91 -0.37 -7.97 2.47
CA PHE A 91 -0.91 -6.77 3.10
C PHE A 91 0.20 -5.80 3.53
N LYS A 92 1.27 -6.31 4.14
CA LYS A 92 2.43 -5.49 4.52
C LYS A 92 3.11 -4.88 3.30
N ALA A 93 3.28 -5.65 2.22
CA ALA A 93 3.83 -5.15 0.97
C ALA A 93 2.96 -4.02 0.37
N LEU A 94 1.62 -4.18 0.39
CA LEU A 94 0.70 -3.12 0.00
C LEU A 94 0.93 -1.86 0.85
N LEU A 95 0.97 -2.01 2.16
CA LEU A 95 1.16 -0.89 3.09
C LEU A 95 2.50 -0.17 2.83
N GLN A 96 3.57 -0.91 2.55
CA GLN A 96 4.88 -0.36 2.17
C GLN A 96 4.83 0.40 0.84
N THR A 97 4.14 -0.14 -0.17
CA THR A 97 3.96 0.55 -1.47
C THR A 97 3.20 1.87 -1.29
N LEU A 98 2.11 1.86 -0.51
CA LEU A 98 1.36 3.07 -0.19
C LEU A 98 2.22 4.10 0.56
N GLY A 99 3.08 3.65 1.49
CA GLY A 99 4.03 4.50 2.21
C GLY A 99 5.02 5.19 1.28
N GLY A 100 5.60 4.45 0.36
CA GLY A 100 6.50 4.99 -0.67
C GLY A 100 5.80 5.98 -1.60
N GLN A 101 4.56 5.69 -2.00
CA GLN A 101 3.74 6.58 -2.84
C GLN A 101 3.50 7.93 -2.15
N VAL A 102 3.05 7.90 -0.88
CA VAL A 102 2.79 9.14 -0.12
C VAL A 102 4.07 9.92 0.15
N LEU A 103 5.17 9.23 0.44
CA LEU A 103 6.46 9.89 0.61
C LEU A 103 6.90 10.65 -0.65
N SER A 104 6.70 10.07 -1.83
CA SER A 104 7.14 10.65 -3.10
C SER A 104 6.15 11.65 -3.70
N GLN A 105 4.84 11.39 -3.62
CA GLN A 105 3.80 12.14 -4.33
C GLN A 105 2.86 12.95 -3.40
N GLY A 106 3.01 12.81 -2.07
CA GLY A 106 2.08 13.42 -1.12
C GLY A 106 0.81 12.58 -0.91
N SER A 107 -0.08 13.10 -0.07
CA SER A 107 -1.32 12.41 0.34
C SER A 107 -2.58 12.92 -0.38
N ASP A 108 -2.47 14.01 -1.14
CA ASP A 108 -3.63 14.64 -1.80
C ASP A 108 -4.18 13.73 -2.91
N ALA A 109 -5.51 13.55 -2.91
CA ALA A 109 -6.19 12.68 -3.85
C ALA A 109 -5.55 11.28 -4.03
N LEU A 110 -4.99 10.72 -2.95
CA LEU A 110 -4.14 9.52 -2.98
C LEU A 110 -4.77 8.36 -3.75
N MET A 111 -6.06 8.12 -3.60
CA MET A 111 -6.75 7.01 -4.27
C MET A 111 -6.75 7.14 -5.81
N GLU A 112 -6.68 8.37 -6.33
CA GLU A 112 -6.70 8.70 -7.76
C GLU A 112 -5.29 8.77 -8.36
N GLN A 113 -4.25 8.83 -7.51
CA GLN A 113 -2.88 8.90 -7.98
C GLN A 113 -2.51 7.66 -8.78
N GLN A 114 -1.74 7.86 -9.87
CA GLN A 114 -1.10 6.78 -10.59
C GLN A 114 0.05 6.22 -9.76
N LEU A 115 0.18 4.91 -9.74
CA LEU A 115 1.33 4.25 -9.12
C LEU A 115 2.64 4.72 -9.74
N VAL A 116 3.63 5.04 -8.92
CA VAL A 116 4.97 5.46 -9.38
C VAL A 116 5.60 4.40 -10.30
N ASP A 117 5.39 3.13 -9.98
CA ASP A 117 5.92 2.01 -10.77
C ASP A 117 5.01 1.63 -11.96
N GLY A 118 3.92 2.35 -12.19
CA GLY A 118 2.93 2.06 -13.22
C GLY A 118 1.92 0.99 -12.80
N GLY A 119 0.98 0.68 -13.69
CA GLY A 119 0.03 -0.43 -13.46
C GLY A 119 -1.35 -0.03 -12.94
N GLY A 120 -1.69 1.25 -12.95
CA GLY A 120 -3.01 1.74 -12.55
C GLY A 120 -2.96 2.69 -11.37
N THR A 121 -4.11 2.95 -10.77
CA THR A 121 -4.25 3.86 -9.63
C THR A 121 -4.04 3.13 -8.30
N ILE A 122 -3.84 3.90 -7.23
CA ILE A 122 -3.83 3.38 -5.85
C ILE A 122 -5.14 2.66 -5.53
N GLN A 123 -6.28 3.20 -6.00
CA GLN A 123 -7.58 2.52 -5.84
C GLN A 123 -7.58 1.14 -6.52
N ASP A 124 -7.02 1.03 -7.72
CA ASP A 124 -6.92 -0.25 -8.44
C ASP A 124 -6.03 -1.25 -7.69
N LEU A 125 -4.92 -0.79 -7.14
CA LEU A 125 -4.02 -1.60 -6.32
C LEU A 125 -4.75 -2.16 -5.09
N ILE A 126 -5.45 -1.32 -4.33
CA ILE A 126 -6.22 -1.74 -3.15
C ILE A 126 -7.33 -2.72 -3.56
N ASN A 127 -8.08 -2.43 -4.63
CA ASN A 127 -9.14 -3.32 -5.13
C ASN A 127 -8.59 -4.69 -5.54
N GLY A 128 -7.40 -4.72 -6.15
CA GLY A 128 -6.68 -5.95 -6.48
C GLY A 128 -6.36 -6.77 -5.21
N LYS A 129 -5.88 -6.11 -4.16
CA LYS A 129 -5.57 -6.78 -2.88
C LYS A 129 -6.81 -7.25 -2.13
N VAL A 130 -7.91 -6.51 -2.18
CA VAL A 130 -9.22 -6.97 -1.68
C VAL A 130 -9.68 -8.23 -2.41
N ALA A 131 -9.46 -8.31 -3.73
CA ALA A 131 -9.81 -9.50 -4.50
C ALA A 131 -8.88 -10.69 -4.22
N GLU A 132 -7.59 -10.44 -3.96
CA GLU A 132 -6.56 -11.44 -3.65
C GLU A 132 -6.76 -12.02 -2.25
N LEU A 133 -6.79 -11.17 -1.22
CA LEU A 133 -6.84 -11.58 0.19
C LEU A 133 -8.26 -11.90 0.69
N GLY A 134 -9.27 -11.48 -0.05
CA GLY A 134 -10.66 -11.85 0.24
C GLY A 134 -11.34 -11.01 1.32
N GLU A 135 -10.69 -9.98 1.86
CA GLU A 135 -11.22 -9.07 2.87
C GLU A 135 -11.37 -7.65 2.36
N ASN A 136 -12.30 -6.89 2.96
CA ASN A 136 -12.39 -5.45 2.75
C ASN A 136 -11.14 -4.75 3.30
N MET A 137 -10.66 -3.75 2.58
CA MET A 137 -9.55 -2.90 3.01
C MET A 137 -9.90 -1.44 2.79
N GLN A 138 -9.56 -0.60 3.76
CA GLN A 138 -9.87 0.83 3.72
C GLN A 138 -8.64 1.65 4.11
N LEU A 139 -8.24 2.56 3.24
CA LEU A 139 -7.27 3.58 3.59
C LEU A 139 -7.96 4.59 4.52
N LEU A 140 -7.61 4.57 5.80
CA LEU A 140 -8.25 5.41 6.81
C LEU A 140 -7.57 6.78 6.91
N ASN A 141 -6.25 6.81 6.77
CA ASN A 141 -5.48 8.05 6.89
C ASN A 141 -4.16 7.93 6.13
N ALA A 142 -3.71 9.05 5.58
CA ALA A 142 -2.40 9.23 5.00
C ALA A 142 -1.97 10.68 5.21
N ALA A 143 -0.72 10.89 5.59
CA ALA A 143 -0.15 12.23 5.73
C ALA A 143 1.33 12.22 5.36
N ARG A 144 1.81 13.33 4.80
CA ARG A 144 3.22 13.62 4.56
C ARG A 144 3.61 14.87 5.33
N ILE A 145 4.77 14.84 5.96
CA ILE A 145 5.37 16.00 6.59
C ILE A 145 6.75 16.26 6.01
N GLU A 146 7.15 17.51 6.02
CA GLU A 146 8.48 17.97 5.60
C GLU A 146 9.03 18.99 6.59
N VAL A 147 10.35 19.03 6.71
CA VAL A 147 11.09 20.06 7.42
C VAL A 147 12.16 20.65 6.50
N ASN A 148 12.28 21.97 6.47
CA ASN A 148 13.32 22.64 5.69
C ASN A 148 14.72 22.34 6.24
N GLN A 149 14.84 22.39 7.56
CA GLN A 149 16.04 22.08 8.30
C GLN A 149 15.66 21.43 9.64
N GLY A 150 16.31 20.32 9.98
CA GLY A 150 15.97 19.57 11.19
C GLY A 150 15.91 18.07 10.95
N TRP A 151 14.94 17.38 11.54
CA TRP A 151 14.83 15.93 11.50
C TRP A 151 13.36 15.48 11.47
N VAL A 152 13.01 14.67 10.50
CA VAL A 152 11.76 13.90 10.52
C VAL A 152 12.06 12.52 11.09
N GLY A 153 11.29 12.13 12.09
CA GLY A 153 11.35 10.82 12.71
C GLY A 153 9.98 10.25 13.00
N GLY A 154 9.92 8.98 13.33
CA GLY A 154 8.66 8.35 13.68
C GLY A 154 8.86 7.10 14.53
N TYR A 155 7.75 6.64 15.09
CA TYR A 155 7.68 5.44 15.91
C TYR A 155 6.41 4.67 15.59
N VAL A 156 6.55 3.36 15.36
CA VAL A 156 5.41 2.45 15.26
C VAL A 156 5.44 1.52 16.47
N HIS A 157 4.35 1.52 17.23
CA HIS A 157 4.24 0.66 18.41
C HIS A 157 4.24 -0.83 18.02
N MET A 158 4.72 -1.69 18.93
CA MET A 158 4.91 -3.13 18.69
C MET A 158 3.70 -3.85 18.09
N THR A 159 2.48 -3.38 18.38
CA THR A 159 1.24 -3.93 17.81
C THR A 159 1.06 -3.60 16.32
N GLY A 160 1.82 -2.64 15.78
CA GLY A 160 1.64 -2.13 14.41
C GLY A 160 0.37 -1.30 14.19
N LYS A 161 -0.42 -1.04 15.24
CA LYS A 161 -1.72 -0.34 15.13
C LYS A 161 -1.65 1.15 15.47
N ILE A 162 -0.58 1.57 16.12
CA ILE A 162 -0.33 2.94 16.53
C ILE A 162 1.00 3.38 15.93
N GLY A 163 1.01 4.53 15.31
CA GLY A 163 2.22 5.14 14.79
C GLY A 163 2.17 6.65 14.96
N VAL A 164 3.31 7.25 15.15
CA VAL A 164 3.51 8.69 15.27
C VAL A 164 4.62 9.09 14.32
N ILE A 165 4.40 10.14 13.54
CA ILE A 165 5.43 10.82 12.76
C ILE A 165 5.52 12.26 13.26
N LEU A 166 6.73 12.76 13.37
CA LEU A 166 6.97 14.16 13.77
C LEU A 166 8.15 14.77 13.00
N GLY A 167 8.12 16.07 12.83
CA GLY A 167 9.20 16.87 12.31
C GLY A 167 9.71 17.83 13.37
N LEU A 168 11.01 17.87 13.58
CA LEU A 168 11.71 18.86 14.41
C LEU A 168 12.44 19.85 13.50
N GLU A 169 12.05 21.10 13.53
CA GLU A 169 12.78 22.17 12.86
C GLU A 169 13.84 22.75 13.80
N THR A 170 15.05 22.92 13.30
CA THR A 170 16.18 23.40 14.07
C THR A 170 17.10 24.26 13.20
N GLU A 171 17.93 25.08 13.85
CA GLU A 171 18.99 25.83 13.18
C GLU A 171 20.28 24.99 13.03
N THR A 172 20.33 23.80 13.64
CA THR A 172 21.50 22.88 13.62
C THR A 172 21.39 21.85 12.53
N ALA A 173 22.51 21.23 12.17
CA ALA A 173 22.54 20.14 11.17
C ALA A 173 21.70 18.95 11.63
N SER A 174 21.01 18.32 10.70
CA SER A 174 20.12 17.16 10.95
C SER A 174 20.84 15.89 11.42
N GLU A 175 22.14 15.83 11.29
CA GLU A 175 22.97 14.64 11.62
C GLU A 175 23.37 14.56 13.10
N ASP A 176 22.93 15.52 13.96
CA ASP A 176 23.23 15.45 15.38
C ASP A 176 22.49 14.24 16.02
N PRO A 177 23.23 13.26 16.59
CA PRO A 177 22.63 12.09 17.24
C PRO A 177 21.67 12.42 18.38
N LYS A 178 21.86 13.58 19.02
CA LYS A 178 20.94 14.07 20.08
C LYS A 178 19.58 14.45 19.50
N LEU A 179 19.58 15.08 18.33
CA LEU A 179 18.33 15.45 17.63
C LEU A 179 17.57 14.20 17.20
N GLN A 180 18.25 13.21 16.66
CA GLN A 180 17.67 11.92 16.28
C GLN A 180 17.05 11.21 17.48
N LYS A 181 17.80 11.16 18.60
CA LYS A 181 17.31 10.56 19.84
C LYS A 181 16.10 11.31 20.38
N LEU A 182 16.12 12.64 20.38
CA LEU A 182 15.00 13.47 20.83
C LEU A 182 13.74 13.21 19.97
N ALA A 183 13.88 13.16 18.63
CA ALA A 183 12.78 12.88 17.75
C ALA A 183 12.16 11.50 18.04
N HIS A 184 12.99 10.47 18.26
CA HIS A 184 12.51 9.14 18.60
C HIS A 184 11.81 9.11 19.97
N ASP A 185 12.41 9.71 20.99
CA ASP A 185 11.83 9.75 22.34
C ASP A 185 10.48 10.48 22.35
N LEU A 186 10.37 11.60 21.63
CA LEU A 186 9.11 12.35 21.49
C LEU A 186 8.04 11.56 20.72
N ALA A 187 8.42 10.83 19.67
CA ALA A 187 7.47 10.01 18.90
C ALA A 187 6.94 8.82 19.72
N MET A 188 7.72 8.34 20.69
CA MET A 188 7.36 7.21 21.55
C MET A 188 6.43 7.62 22.71
N HIS A 189 6.50 8.88 23.19
CA HIS A 189 5.68 9.45 24.26
C HIS A 189 4.38 10.04 23.74
#